data_c73a3e9910d17d5a5b46bfe5dc46ec79
#
_entry.id   c73a3e9910d17d5a5b46bfe5dc46ec79
#
_cell.length_a   1.000
_cell.length_b   1.000
_cell.length_c   1.000
_cell.angle_alpha   90.00
_cell.angle_beta   90.00
_cell.angle_gamma   90.00
#
_symmetry.space_group_name_H-M   'P 1'
#
loop_
_entity.id
_entity.type
_entity.pdbx_description
1 polymer ?
#
loop_
_entity_poly.entity_id
_entity_poly.type
_entity_poly.pdbx_seq_one_letter_code
_entity_poly.pdbx_strand_id
1 'polypeptide(L)'
;MRGAAMSLKAAVSGLVIFLLSVSVVKGEDTWGVTHSSAQICAVKGSTVEIPCTYTYPSRLNEDDNTDVETFWYTKKNDNQFVDVKTDPDYSGRVEYLFHENVCTLRIKNLRERDSAVYKFMFTTNQPGGSLTGGEGVTLSITDLQVQVETKRNQAELKCYSSCNVADNPSYVWYRNEKEMTAETSSIRVSLYDHDKYSCSVKGQEDYRSPEVYAPKLLSVSVSPSAEIEKGSSVTLTCSSDANPAATFKWYKRYQTPQYRREGAQLVFNYIRPSASGEYYCEAENKLGRKRSGYVSINVKYAPSVCSASVSPAGEIRENSRVTVTCSCDANPAPEYTWYQKYGRELSKESELVFSSVQSSDSGWYYCAAKNDLGESSSGYVKVEVKYAPKLPSVSLSPSAEIVEGSSVTLTCSSDANPEPEYTWYKKKSYWDQTLIKNKHLVFSSVQSSDSGEFYCTAVNTVGSQKSKSISIDVKYSPKLPSVSLSPSAEIVEGSSVTLTCSSDANPAANYTWFKEDEDSPTASGQIFTISNFSADHSGRYYCEAQNTRGRHNSTLHLLVVAGNSTFIIHIIKWTLLLFMLISLLLLTLWTRKKKTLSSTTEPNEPAEMIELDVVYENVSAVTAAQTEDTEEQEHML
;
A
#
# COMPACT_ATOMS: atom_id res chain seq x y z
N MET A 1 -30.54 -35.97 21.07
CA MET A 1 -31.27 -37.08 20.48
C MET A 1 -30.22 -38.17 20.28
N ARG A 2 -30.19 -39.12 21.14
CA ARG A 2 -30.65 -40.51 20.95
C ARG A 2 -29.91 -41.13 19.76
N GLY A 3 -29.19 -42.18 19.85
CA GLY A 3 -29.11 -43.26 20.81
C GLY A 3 -27.98 -44.17 20.36
N ALA A 4 -27.27 -44.68 21.28
CA ALA A 4 -27.49 -45.98 21.86
C ALA A 4 -27.13 -47.08 20.85
N ALA A 5 -26.19 -47.82 21.15
CA ALA A 5 -25.93 -48.79 22.18
C ALA A 5 -25.80 -50.20 21.59
N MET A 6 -25.00 -50.88 22.26
CA MET A 6 -25.01 -52.32 22.64
C MET A 6 -24.05 -53.18 21.83
N SER A 7 -22.98 -53.63 22.47
CA SER A 7 -22.92 -54.67 23.52
C SER A 7 -23.22 -56.09 23.02
N LEU A 8 -22.27 -56.94 23.16
CA LEU A 8 -22.31 -58.20 23.98
C LEU A 8 -21.17 -59.10 23.54
N LYS A 9 -20.23 -59.37 24.44
CA LYS A 9 -20.10 -60.57 25.23
C LYS A 9 -20.35 -61.91 24.48
N ALA A 10 -19.27 -62.62 24.35
CA ALA A 10 -19.33 -64.00 24.94
C ALA A 10 -17.90 -64.56 24.94
N ALA A 11 -17.44 -64.77 26.15
CA ALA A 11 -16.42 -65.75 26.47
C ALA A 11 -16.96 -67.16 26.23
N VAL A 12 -16.18 -67.97 25.56
CA VAL A 12 -16.28 -69.43 25.80
C VAL A 12 -14.88 -69.99 25.80
N SER A 13 -14.45 -70.34 26.98
CA SER A 13 -13.43 -71.34 27.25
C SER A 13 -13.65 -72.57 26.41
N GLY A 14 -12.63 -72.94 25.70
CA GLY A 14 -12.56 -74.25 25.07
C GLY A 14 -11.15 -74.78 25.13
N LEU A 15 -10.74 -75.20 26.29
CA LEU A 15 -9.55 -76.02 26.46
C LEU A 15 -9.81 -77.35 25.73
N VAL A 16 -9.33 -77.47 24.50
CA VAL A 16 -9.27 -78.78 23.84
C VAL A 16 -7.82 -79.24 23.99
N ILE A 17 -7.65 -80.00 25.06
CA ILE A 17 -6.49 -80.88 25.22
C ILE A 17 -6.65 -82.01 24.17
N PHE A 18 -5.94 -81.83 23.04
CA PHE A 18 -5.72 -83.01 22.16
C PHE A 18 -4.53 -83.78 22.74
N LEU A 19 -4.88 -84.72 23.58
CA LEU A 19 -4.05 -85.92 23.83
C LEU A 19 -3.96 -86.67 22.50
N LEU A 20 -2.99 -86.33 21.67
CA LEU A 20 -2.56 -87.28 20.66
C LEU A 20 -1.80 -88.38 21.35
N SER A 21 -2.55 -89.46 21.60
CA SER A 21 -2.00 -90.74 21.83
C SER A 21 -1.09 -91.06 20.64
N VAL A 22 0.21 -90.97 20.88
CA VAL A 22 1.18 -91.58 19.99
C VAL A 22 0.96 -93.09 20.11
N SER A 23 0.17 -93.63 19.25
CA SER A 23 0.21 -95.04 18.92
C SER A 23 1.59 -95.22 18.25
N VAL A 24 2.49 -95.86 18.99
CA VAL A 24 3.67 -96.48 18.40
C VAL A 24 3.14 -97.60 17.48
N VAL A 25 2.85 -97.18 16.24
CA VAL A 25 2.77 -98.14 15.14
C VAL A 25 4.21 -98.56 14.89
N LYS A 26 4.58 -99.79 15.24
CA LYS A 26 5.72 -100.51 14.73
C LYS A 26 5.51 -100.51 13.22
N GLY A 27 6.04 -99.46 12.56
CA GLY A 27 5.89 -99.25 11.14
C GLY A 27 6.78 -100.21 10.39
N GLU A 28 6.16 -100.77 9.45
CA GLU A 28 6.75 -101.48 8.34
C GLU A 28 7.92 -100.65 7.77
N ASP A 29 8.96 -101.36 7.35
CA ASP A 29 10.17 -100.93 6.69
C ASP A 29 9.91 -99.93 5.51
N THR A 30 9.76 -98.61 5.81
CA THR A 30 9.54 -97.58 4.81
C THR A 30 10.77 -96.62 4.77
N TRP A 31 11.14 -96.23 3.53
CA TRP A 31 12.14 -95.20 3.33
C TRP A 31 11.55 -93.85 3.73
N GLY A 32 12.26 -93.13 4.62
CA GLY A 32 11.77 -91.81 5.06
C GLY A 32 12.84 -90.99 5.69
N VAL A 33 12.70 -89.66 5.53
CA VAL A 33 13.40 -88.61 6.31
C VAL A 33 12.35 -87.70 6.86
N THR A 34 12.33 -87.51 8.17
CA THR A 34 11.41 -86.56 8.83
C THR A 34 12.15 -85.52 9.61
N HIS A 35 11.63 -84.34 9.58
CA HIS A 35 12.18 -83.15 10.29
C HIS A 35 11.14 -82.74 11.38
N SER A 36 11.65 -82.28 12.52
CA SER A 36 10.80 -81.81 13.60
C SER A 36 10.16 -80.44 13.31
N SER A 37 10.74 -79.69 12.39
CA SER A 37 10.23 -78.42 11.96
C SER A 37 10.62 -78.13 10.49
N ALA A 38 9.70 -77.56 9.70
CA ALA A 38 9.96 -77.17 8.33
C ALA A 38 10.74 -75.80 8.26
N GLN A 39 10.69 -75.05 9.33
CA GLN A 39 11.35 -73.72 9.41
C GLN A 39 11.99 -73.54 10.78
N ILE A 40 13.23 -73.07 10.76
CA ILE A 40 14.00 -72.69 11.95
C ILE A 40 14.46 -71.24 11.76
N CYS A 41 14.27 -70.45 12.76
CA CYS A 41 14.75 -69.07 12.80
C CYS A 41 15.80 -68.96 13.91
N ALA A 42 16.96 -68.36 13.62
CA ALA A 42 18.05 -68.20 14.57
C ALA A 42 18.68 -66.85 14.49
N VAL A 43 19.33 -66.43 15.57
CA VAL A 43 20.07 -65.14 15.63
C VAL A 43 21.47 -65.35 15.09
N LYS A 44 21.99 -64.40 14.33
CA LYS A 44 23.37 -64.36 13.86
C LYS A 44 24.35 -64.55 15.01
N GLY A 45 25.37 -65.39 14.78
CA GLY A 45 26.36 -65.75 15.78
C GLY A 45 25.97 -66.90 16.71
N SER A 46 24.68 -67.21 16.79
CA SER A 46 24.22 -68.36 17.61
C SER A 46 24.59 -69.70 17.01
N THR A 47 24.33 -70.75 17.77
CA THR A 47 24.42 -72.13 17.31
C THR A 47 23.00 -72.65 17.09
N VAL A 48 22.79 -73.32 15.98
CA VAL A 48 21.51 -73.99 15.67
C VAL A 48 21.71 -75.50 15.53
N GLU A 49 20.73 -76.22 15.96
CA GLU A 49 20.60 -77.65 15.70
C GLU A 49 19.39 -77.91 14.81
N ILE A 50 19.59 -78.60 13.71
CA ILE A 50 18.57 -79.00 12.76
C ILE A 50 18.38 -80.49 12.92
N PRO A 51 17.42 -80.93 13.72
CA PRO A 51 17.20 -82.40 13.97
C PRO A 51 16.44 -83.04 12.82
N CYS A 52 16.85 -84.20 12.48
CA CYS A 52 16.09 -85.11 11.62
C CYS A 52 16.10 -86.56 12.13
N THR A 53 15.19 -87.33 11.65
CA THR A 53 15.25 -88.77 11.78
C THR A 53 15.07 -89.39 10.41
N TYR A 54 15.78 -90.48 10.17
CA TYR A 54 15.66 -91.23 8.93
C TYR A 54 15.41 -92.70 9.18
N THR A 55 14.68 -93.33 8.27
CA THR A 55 14.30 -94.72 8.36
C THR A 55 14.51 -95.38 7.01
N TYR A 56 14.94 -96.66 7.07
CA TYR A 56 15.06 -97.51 5.90
C TYR A 56 14.83 -98.93 6.32
N PRO A 57 14.39 -99.86 5.43
CA PRO A 57 14.21 -101.27 5.73
C PRO A 57 15.54 -101.93 6.16
N SER A 58 15.56 -102.70 7.24
CA SER A 58 16.73 -103.41 7.76
C SER A 58 17.22 -104.51 6.84
N ARG A 59 16.36 -105.00 5.97
CA ARG A 59 16.66 -105.98 4.93
C ARG A 59 15.96 -105.68 3.64
N LEU A 60 16.72 -105.74 2.52
CA LEU A 60 16.16 -105.60 1.19
C LEU A 60 16.67 -106.77 0.32
N ASN A 61 15.79 -107.54 -0.32
CA ASN A 61 16.13 -108.69 -1.16
C ASN A 61 16.97 -109.81 -0.42
N GLU A 62 16.68 -110.08 0.85
CA GLU A 62 17.37 -111.02 1.72
C GLU A 62 18.76 -110.60 2.26
N ASP A 63 19.28 -109.47 1.80
CA ASP A 63 20.54 -108.86 2.28
C ASP A 63 20.29 -107.82 3.38
N ASP A 64 21.22 -107.77 4.34
CA ASP A 64 21.24 -106.74 5.35
C ASP A 64 21.50 -105.33 4.72
N ASN A 65 20.59 -104.44 4.98
CA ASN A 65 20.66 -103.03 4.47
C ASN A 65 21.29 -102.16 5.54
N THR A 66 22.39 -101.50 5.19
CA THR A 66 23.07 -100.55 6.08
C THR A 66 23.32 -99.24 5.36
N ASP A 67 23.36 -98.15 6.10
CA ASP A 67 23.75 -96.85 5.57
C ASP A 67 25.25 -96.81 5.26
N VAL A 68 25.58 -96.26 4.07
CA VAL A 68 26.94 -96.14 3.59
C VAL A 68 27.44 -94.69 3.67
N GLU A 69 26.58 -93.80 3.32
CA GLU A 69 26.95 -92.40 3.31
C GLU A 69 25.77 -91.52 3.78
N THR A 70 26.04 -90.58 4.68
CA THR A 70 25.01 -89.69 5.25
C THR A 70 25.60 -88.29 5.32
N PHE A 71 24.88 -87.30 4.76
CA PHE A 71 25.31 -85.91 4.83
C PHE A 71 24.15 -84.89 4.63
N TRP A 72 24.43 -83.66 4.98
CA TRP A 72 23.54 -82.56 4.74
C TRP A 72 24.03 -81.71 3.59
N TYR A 73 23.09 -81.14 2.78
CA TYR A 73 23.38 -80.29 1.67
C TYR A 73 22.40 -79.12 1.55
N THR A 74 22.87 -78.02 0.93
CA THR A 74 22.04 -76.85 0.60
C THR A 74 22.00 -76.56 -0.88
N LYS A 75 23.01 -77.04 -1.64
CA LYS A 75 23.22 -76.75 -3.06
C LYS A 75 23.72 -77.99 -3.81
N LYS A 76 23.61 -77.94 -5.13
CA LYS A 76 24.21 -78.93 -6.06
C LYS A 76 25.21 -78.22 -6.96
N ASN A 77 26.35 -78.85 -7.17
CA ASN A 77 27.31 -78.45 -8.20
C ASN A 77 27.43 -79.58 -9.22
N ASP A 78 27.32 -79.28 -10.52
CA ASP A 78 27.43 -80.25 -11.61
C ASP A 78 26.59 -81.53 -11.37
N ASN A 79 25.39 -81.33 -10.88
CA ASN A 79 24.43 -82.41 -10.53
C ASN A 79 24.84 -83.29 -9.32
N GLN A 80 25.94 -82.93 -8.62
CA GLN A 80 26.31 -83.59 -7.35
C GLN A 80 25.91 -82.73 -6.16
N PHE A 81 25.43 -83.40 -5.12
CA PHE A 81 25.09 -82.71 -3.87
C PHE A 81 26.39 -82.35 -3.13
N VAL A 82 26.48 -81.10 -2.67
CA VAL A 82 27.64 -80.61 -1.92
C VAL A 82 27.40 -80.83 -0.43
N ASP A 83 28.21 -81.69 0.18
CA ASP A 83 28.17 -81.88 1.64
C ASP A 83 28.54 -80.60 2.36
N VAL A 84 27.65 -80.08 3.21
CA VAL A 84 27.82 -78.86 4.01
C VAL A 84 29.10 -78.91 4.85
N LYS A 85 29.55 -80.11 5.31
CA LYS A 85 30.77 -80.29 6.10
C LYS A 85 32.04 -80.05 5.28
N THR A 86 31.98 -80.31 3.99
CA THR A 86 33.09 -80.10 3.04
C THR A 86 33.04 -78.74 2.35
N ASP A 87 31.95 -78.03 2.43
CA ASP A 87 31.79 -76.73 1.84
C ASP A 87 32.67 -75.70 2.59
N PRO A 88 33.58 -74.99 1.90
CA PRO A 88 34.48 -73.97 2.49
C PRO A 88 33.77 -72.91 3.31
N ASP A 89 32.51 -72.58 2.94
CA ASP A 89 31.69 -71.59 3.65
C ASP A 89 31.36 -72.01 5.07
N TYR A 90 31.31 -73.30 5.33
CA TYR A 90 30.99 -73.90 6.62
C TYR A 90 32.16 -74.46 7.39
N SER A 91 33.39 -74.37 6.84
CA SER A 91 34.60 -74.98 7.41
C SER A 91 34.78 -74.61 8.90
N GLY A 92 34.95 -75.66 9.74
CA GLY A 92 35.14 -75.52 11.19
C GLY A 92 33.92 -75.15 12.00
N ARG A 93 32.76 -74.95 11.36
CA ARG A 93 31.53 -74.50 12.01
C ARG A 93 30.40 -75.55 12.07
N VAL A 94 30.57 -76.69 11.37
CA VAL A 94 29.55 -77.71 11.20
C VAL A 94 29.94 -79.00 11.90
N GLU A 95 28.97 -79.55 12.64
CA GLU A 95 29.08 -80.85 13.30
C GLU A 95 27.84 -81.69 12.94
N TYR A 96 28.05 -82.96 12.63
CA TYR A 96 27.01 -83.95 12.48
C TYR A 96 26.91 -84.73 13.75
N LEU A 97 25.71 -84.76 14.33
CA LEU A 97 25.42 -85.55 15.52
C LEU A 97 24.49 -86.73 15.13
N PHE A 98 25.11 -87.89 14.94
CA PHE A 98 24.40 -89.10 14.60
C PHE A 98 24.27 -90.02 15.85
N HIS A 99 23.12 -90.53 16.11
CA HIS A 99 22.84 -91.52 17.11
C HIS A 99 21.66 -92.32 16.65
N GLU A 100 21.94 -93.62 16.37
CA GLU A 100 20.92 -94.54 15.78
C GLU A 100 20.38 -93.95 14.47
N ASN A 101 19.13 -93.65 14.35
CA ASN A 101 18.48 -93.05 13.16
C ASN A 101 18.28 -91.54 13.27
N VAL A 102 18.95 -90.87 14.18
CA VAL A 102 18.92 -89.43 14.35
C VAL A 102 20.06 -88.79 13.56
N CYS A 103 19.76 -87.71 12.81
CA CYS A 103 20.65 -87.06 11.90
C CYS A 103 20.68 -85.54 12.17
N THR A 104 21.14 -85.12 13.33
CA THR A 104 21.17 -83.66 13.66
C THR A 104 22.33 -82.98 13.08
N LEU A 105 22.08 -81.93 12.33
CA LEU A 105 23.09 -80.94 11.86
C LEU A 105 23.20 -79.81 12.90
N ARG A 106 24.39 -79.58 13.42
CA ARG A 106 24.70 -78.44 14.30
C ARG A 106 25.60 -77.46 13.52
N ILE A 107 25.15 -76.22 13.45
CA ILE A 107 25.93 -75.13 12.83
C ILE A 107 26.23 -74.11 13.92
N LYS A 108 27.54 -73.85 14.15
CA LYS A 108 28.00 -72.88 15.13
C LYS A 108 28.34 -71.56 14.42
N ASN A 109 28.24 -70.45 15.16
CA ASN A 109 28.62 -69.12 14.70
C ASN A 109 27.91 -68.74 13.38
N LEU A 110 26.57 -68.76 13.43
CA LEU A 110 25.70 -68.50 12.28
C LEU A 110 25.99 -67.14 11.62
N ARG A 111 26.01 -67.13 10.31
CA ARG A 111 26.18 -65.95 9.45
C ARG A 111 24.93 -65.78 8.61
N GLU A 112 24.65 -64.55 8.17
CA GLU A 112 23.46 -64.25 7.36
C GLU A 112 23.39 -65.11 6.08
N ARG A 113 24.51 -65.42 5.48
CA ARG A 113 24.66 -66.29 4.30
C ARG A 113 24.36 -67.79 4.58
N ASP A 114 24.28 -68.19 5.83
CA ASP A 114 23.86 -69.54 6.21
C ASP A 114 22.32 -69.72 6.08
N SER A 115 21.57 -68.69 5.78
CA SER A 115 20.14 -68.76 5.46
C SER A 115 19.93 -69.56 4.18
N ALA A 116 19.41 -70.75 4.31
CA ALA A 116 19.23 -71.69 3.20
C ALA A 116 18.21 -72.80 3.58
N VAL A 117 17.87 -73.60 2.59
CA VAL A 117 17.11 -74.84 2.82
C VAL A 117 18.12 -75.99 2.98
N TYR A 118 18.14 -76.57 4.16
CA TYR A 118 19.01 -77.70 4.49
C TYR A 118 18.27 -78.98 4.26
N LYS A 119 18.88 -79.88 3.49
CA LYS A 119 18.30 -81.22 3.19
C LYS A 119 19.27 -82.28 3.61
N PHE A 120 18.74 -83.37 4.20
CA PHE A 120 19.49 -84.57 4.55
C PHE A 120 19.46 -85.55 3.42
N MET A 121 20.55 -86.24 3.17
CA MET A 121 20.65 -87.37 2.24
C MET A 121 21.36 -88.54 2.89
N PHE A 122 20.90 -89.69 2.62
CA PHE A 122 21.58 -90.94 2.97
C PHE A 122 21.54 -91.93 1.80
N THR A 123 22.58 -92.76 1.72
CA THR A 123 22.70 -93.83 0.76
C THR A 123 22.97 -95.11 1.51
N THR A 124 22.45 -96.24 1.01
CA THR A 124 22.67 -97.54 1.59
C THR A 124 23.53 -98.48 0.66
N ASN A 125 24.01 -99.57 1.14
CA ASN A 125 24.79 -100.55 0.39
C ASN A 125 23.97 -101.21 -0.73
N GLN A 126 22.69 -101.04 -0.82
CA GLN A 126 21.78 -101.69 -1.80
C GLN A 126 21.65 -100.87 -3.09
N PRO A 127 21.59 -101.50 -4.28
CA PRO A 127 21.34 -100.75 -5.51
C PRO A 127 20.02 -99.95 -5.52
N GLY A 128 20.11 -98.63 -5.77
CA GLY A 128 18.94 -97.74 -5.71
C GLY A 128 18.53 -97.32 -4.30
N GLY A 129 19.30 -97.67 -3.28
CA GLY A 129 19.10 -97.28 -1.88
C GLY A 129 19.60 -95.91 -1.55
N SER A 130 19.05 -94.88 -2.14
CA SER A 130 19.36 -93.47 -1.77
C SER A 130 18.07 -92.71 -1.59
N LEU A 131 18.00 -91.91 -0.53
CA LEU A 131 16.85 -91.05 -0.29
C LEU A 131 17.33 -89.64 0.13
N THR A 132 16.69 -88.63 -0.43
CA THR A 132 16.83 -87.27 -0.01
C THR A 132 15.67 -86.81 0.80
N GLY A 133 15.90 -86.08 1.88
CA GLY A 133 14.83 -85.51 2.69
C GLY A 133 14.01 -84.50 1.84
N GLY A 134 12.71 -84.76 1.75
CA GLY A 134 11.69 -84.05 0.99
C GLY A 134 11.90 -82.56 0.79
N GLU A 135 11.13 -81.70 1.39
CA GLU A 135 11.23 -80.26 1.26
C GLU A 135 12.42 -79.65 2.02
N GLY A 136 12.93 -80.41 3.06
CA GLY A 136 14.04 -79.93 3.91
C GLY A 136 13.57 -78.91 4.97
N VAL A 137 14.56 -78.35 5.66
CA VAL A 137 14.35 -77.35 6.71
C VAL A 137 14.90 -75.98 6.26
N THR A 138 14.05 -75.00 6.22
CA THR A 138 14.43 -73.61 5.93
C THR A 138 15.01 -72.97 7.18
N LEU A 139 16.32 -72.65 7.15
CA LEU A 139 16.95 -71.84 8.18
C LEU A 139 16.94 -70.38 7.76
N SER A 140 16.40 -69.49 8.60
CA SER A 140 16.39 -68.04 8.45
C SER A 140 17.21 -67.42 9.57
N ILE A 141 18.15 -66.54 9.23
CA ILE A 141 18.99 -65.86 10.20
C ILE A 141 18.64 -64.40 10.27
N THR A 142 18.49 -63.88 11.47
CA THR A 142 18.11 -62.49 11.73
C THR A 142 19.11 -61.84 12.65
N ASP A 143 19.28 -60.49 12.45
CA ASP A 143 20.09 -59.71 13.36
C ASP A 143 19.32 -59.40 14.65
N LEU A 144 20.07 -59.22 15.74
CA LEU A 144 19.56 -58.69 16.97
C LEU A 144 19.25 -57.19 16.78
N GLN A 145 18.13 -56.69 17.30
CA GLN A 145 17.69 -55.32 17.16
C GLN A 145 17.35 -54.70 18.51
N VAL A 146 17.46 -53.35 18.60
CA VAL A 146 16.98 -52.59 19.73
C VAL A 146 15.70 -51.86 19.33
N GLN A 147 14.57 -52.28 19.93
CA GLN A 147 13.33 -51.55 19.84
C GLN A 147 13.32 -50.40 20.85
N VAL A 148 12.91 -49.22 20.39
CA VAL A 148 12.83 -48.02 21.21
C VAL A 148 11.38 -47.63 21.43
N GLU A 149 10.96 -47.54 22.70
CA GLU A 149 9.64 -47.06 23.09
C GLU A 149 9.79 -45.86 24.01
N THR A 150 9.04 -44.79 23.74
CA THR A 150 9.05 -43.58 24.59
C THR A 150 7.96 -43.66 25.65
N LYS A 151 8.35 -43.50 26.91
CA LYS A 151 7.44 -43.44 28.07
C LYS A 151 7.69 -42.17 28.86
N ARG A 152 6.80 -41.16 28.71
CA ARG A 152 6.96 -39.82 29.34
C ARG A 152 8.32 -39.19 28.98
N ASN A 153 9.23 -39.04 29.96
CA ASN A 153 10.55 -38.42 29.80
C ASN A 153 11.70 -39.41 29.69
N GLN A 154 11.41 -40.69 29.45
CA GLN A 154 12.40 -41.75 29.30
C GLN A 154 12.11 -42.57 28.07
N ALA A 155 13.13 -43.15 27.48
CA ALA A 155 13.00 -44.20 26.48
C ALA A 155 13.25 -45.57 27.12
N GLU A 156 12.43 -46.52 26.81
CA GLU A 156 12.64 -47.94 27.12
C GLU A 156 13.24 -48.62 25.88
N LEU A 157 14.42 -49.16 26.04
CA LEU A 157 15.14 -49.90 25.02
C LEU A 157 14.93 -51.38 25.28
N LYS A 158 14.41 -52.07 24.30
CA LYS A 158 14.17 -53.53 24.38
C LYS A 158 15.02 -54.24 23.32
N CYS A 159 15.86 -55.15 23.80
CA CYS A 159 16.60 -56.05 22.91
C CYS A 159 15.68 -57.16 22.43
N TYR A 160 15.59 -57.33 21.12
CA TYR A 160 14.75 -58.40 20.54
C TYR A 160 15.29 -58.89 19.22
N SER A 161 14.88 -60.07 18.84
CA SER A 161 15.04 -60.64 17.50
C SER A 161 13.66 -60.99 16.95
N SER A 162 13.49 -60.98 15.65
CA SER A 162 12.28 -61.46 14.98
C SER A 162 12.13 -63.01 15.11
N CYS A 163 13.19 -63.68 15.47
CA CYS A 163 13.15 -65.09 15.84
C CYS A 163 12.82 -65.27 17.32
N ASN A 164 12.00 -66.21 17.65
CA ASN A 164 11.84 -66.69 19.03
C ASN A 164 13.15 -67.30 19.48
N VAL A 165 13.93 -66.55 20.24
CA VAL A 165 15.14 -67.11 20.92
C VAL A 165 14.63 -67.99 22.06
N ALA A 166 15.07 -69.25 22.10
CA ALA A 166 14.62 -70.20 23.09
C ALA A 166 14.75 -69.64 24.54
N ASP A 167 13.72 -69.89 25.35
CA ASP A 167 13.64 -69.70 26.78
C ASP A 167 14.49 -68.58 27.42
N ASN A 168 13.94 -67.35 27.39
CA ASN A 168 14.44 -66.17 28.13
C ASN A 168 15.97 -65.95 28.04
N PRO A 169 16.48 -65.50 26.89
CA PRO A 169 17.90 -65.21 26.79
C PRO A 169 18.26 -64.06 27.72
N SER A 170 19.39 -64.18 28.43
CA SER A 170 20.00 -63.05 29.11
C SER A 170 20.68 -62.17 28.09
N TYR A 171 20.44 -60.87 28.17
CA TYR A 171 21.04 -59.89 27.28
C TYR A 171 22.09 -59.06 28.02
N VAL A 172 23.12 -58.64 27.29
CA VAL A 172 24.15 -57.70 27.75
C VAL A 172 23.98 -56.40 27.01
N TRP A 173 23.96 -55.30 27.74
CA TRP A 173 23.78 -53.97 27.19
C TRP A 173 25.09 -53.18 27.14
N TYR A 174 25.27 -52.40 26.11
CA TYR A 174 26.43 -51.55 25.91
C TYR A 174 26.02 -50.08 25.79
N ARG A 175 26.78 -49.20 26.47
CA ARG A 175 26.67 -47.76 26.39
C ARG A 175 27.98 -47.18 25.90
N ASN A 176 28.00 -46.54 24.72
CA ASN A 176 29.24 -46.06 24.05
C ASN A 176 30.31 -47.15 24.01
N GLU A 177 29.94 -48.35 23.50
CA GLU A 177 30.76 -49.56 23.37
C GLU A 177 31.19 -50.22 24.71
N LYS A 178 30.94 -49.59 25.86
CA LYS A 178 31.25 -50.14 27.19
C LYS A 178 30.08 -50.94 27.71
N GLU A 179 30.38 -52.12 28.25
CA GLU A 179 29.40 -53.00 28.88
C GLU A 179 28.76 -52.38 30.11
N MET A 180 27.46 -52.56 30.24
CA MET A 180 26.66 -52.14 31.36
C MET A 180 26.39 -53.35 32.29
N THR A 181 26.13 -53.10 33.53
CA THR A 181 25.82 -54.15 34.55
C THR A 181 24.40 -54.71 34.41
N ALA A 182 23.60 -54.22 33.45
CA ALA A 182 22.21 -54.64 33.26
C ALA A 182 22.12 -55.85 32.37
N GLU A 183 21.63 -56.96 32.91
CA GLU A 183 21.42 -58.23 32.19
C GLU A 183 19.93 -58.50 31.87
N THR A 184 19.16 -57.43 31.62
CA THR A 184 17.71 -57.48 31.39
C THR A 184 17.36 -57.37 29.92
N SER A 185 16.18 -57.89 29.52
CA SER A 185 15.68 -57.74 28.15
C SER A 185 15.37 -56.29 27.77
N SER A 186 15.24 -55.38 28.75
CA SER A 186 15.01 -53.96 28.51
C SER A 186 15.73 -53.10 29.54
N ILE A 187 16.14 -51.91 29.11
CA ILE A 187 16.73 -50.85 29.97
C ILE A 187 15.97 -49.57 29.76
N ARG A 188 16.00 -48.69 30.77
CA ARG A 188 15.46 -47.33 30.67
C ARG A 188 16.58 -46.31 30.60
N VAL A 189 16.50 -45.42 29.61
CA VAL A 189 17.47 -44.35 29.38
C VAL A 189 16.77 -42.99 29.38
N SER A 190 17.53 -41.95 29.74
CA SER A 190 17.00 -40.61 29.71
C SER A 190 16.83 -40.15 28.25
N LEU A 191 15.73 -39.44 27.96
CA LEU A 191 15.62 -38.68 26.74
C LEU A 191 16.65 -37.55 26.78
N TYR A 192 17.31 -37.29 25.65
CA TYR A 192 18.39 -36.29 25.50
C TYR A 192 19.78 -36.77 25.93
N ASP A 193 19.92 -38.05 26.29
CA ASP A 193 21.24 -38.66 26.42
C ASP A 193 21.86 -38.81 25.03
N HIS A 194 23.05 -38.32 24.85
CA HIS A 194 23.75 -38.38 23.57
C HIS A 194 24.50 -39.70 23.36
N ASP A 195 24.27 -40.65 24.25
CA ASP A 195 24.93 -41.95 24.22
C ASP A 195 24.35 -42.87 23.15
N LYS A 196 25.19 -43.81 22.76
CA LYS A 196 24.86 -44.90 21.86
C LYS A 196 24.59 -46.15 22.67
N TYR A 197 23.57 -46.87 22.29
CA TYR A 197 23.18 -48.09 23.00
C TYR A 197 23.09 -49.26 22.01
N SER A 198 23.62 -50.42 22.40
CA SER A 198 23.44 -51.67 21.67
C SER A 198 23.30 -52.81 22.66
N CYS A 199 22.85 -53.96 22.21
CA CYS A 199 22.73 -55.17 23.01
C CYS A 199 23.31 -56.37 22.30
N SER A 200 23.73 -57.38 23.07
CA SER A 200 24.06 -58.74 22.60
C SER A 200 23.37 -59.80 23.47
N VAL A 201 23.34 -61.01 23.00
CA VAL A 201 22.98 -62.17 23.84
C VAL A 201 24.19 -62.54 24.68
N LYS A 202 23.99 -62.85 25.94
CA LYS A 202 25.06 -63.28 26.87
C LYS A 202 25.75 -64.53 26.34
N GLY A 203 27.05 -64.51 26.30
CA GLY A 203 27.89 -65.57 25.69
C GLY A 203 28.11 -65.43 24.18
N GLN A 204 27.59 -64.34 23.57
CA GLN A 204 27.75 -64.03 22.14
C GLN A 204 28.06 -62.51 21.94
N GLU A 205 28.93 -61.97 22.77
CA GLU A 205 29.23 -60.56 22.89
C GLU A 205 29.84 -59.95 21.61
N ASP A 206 30.39 -60.78 20.73
CA ASP A 206 30.91 -60.37 19.42
C ASP A 206 29.83 -59.96 18.42
N TYR A 207 28.57 -60.38 18.66
CA TYR A 207 27.43 -60.13 17.78
C TYR A 207 26.43 -59.17 18.45
N ARG A 208 26.75 -57.86 18.30
CA ARG A 208 25.94 -56.79 18.84
C ARG A 208 24.90 -56.32 17.86
N SER A 209 23.76 -55.85 18.37
CA SER A 209 22.77 -55.13 17.58
C SER A 209 23.39 -53.85 17.00
N PRO A 210 22.83 -53.29 15.93
CA PRO A 210 23.12 -51.89 15.54
C PRO A 210 22.91 -50.93 16.70
N GLU A 211 23.80 -49.94 16.84
CA GLU A 211 23.68 -48.92 17.87
C GLU A 211 22.47 -48.03 17.63
N VAL A 212 21.68 -47.75 18.68
CA VAL A 212 20.60 -46.78 18.67
C VAL A 212 21.01 -45.52 19.42
N TYR A 213 20.71 -44.35 18.87
CA TYR A 213 21.07 -43.09 19.45
C TYR A 213 20.17 -41.93 18.96
N ALA A 214 20.08 -40.88 19.80
CA ALA A 214 19.42 -39.65 19.44
C ALA A 214 20.12 -38.93 18.28
N PRO A 215 19.44 -38.02 17.56
CA PRO A 215 20.07 -37.22 16.49
C PRO A 215 21.33 -36.50 16.97
N LYS A 216 22.46 -36.66 16.25
CA LYS A 216 23.76 -36.09 16.65
C LYS A 216 24.13 -34.91 15.77
N LEU A 217 24.74 -35.10 14.66
CA LEU A 217 25.23 -34.04 13.78
C LEU A 217 24.10 -33.54 12.87
N LEU A 218 23.60 -32.32 13.11
CA LEU A 218 22.66 -31.69 12.20
C LEU A 218 23.39 -30.76 11.26
N SER A 219 23.22 -30.95 9.98
CA SER A 219 23.66 -30.05 8.95
C SER A 219 22.47 -29.50 8.16
N VAL A 220 22.58 -28.23 7.78
CA VAL A 220 21.63 -27.56 6.92
C VAL A 220 22.33 -27.08 5.68
N SER A 221 21.82 -27.41 4.52
CA SER A 221 22.29 -26.92 3.23
C SER A 221 21.20 -26.14 2.52
N VAL A 222 21.62 -25.16 1.71
CA VAL A 222 20.76 -24.31 0.87
C VAL A 222 21.10 -24.57 -0.58
N SER A 223 20.11 -24.80 -1.39
CA SER A 223 20.30 -24.98 -2.83
C SER A 223 19.28 -24.12 -3.59
N PRO A 224 19.72 -23.27 -4.52
CA PRO A 224 21.11 -22.97 -4.84
C PRO A 224 21.83 -22.25 -3.71
N SER A 225 23.15 -22.40 -3.62
CA SER A 225 24.01 -21.72 -2.63
C SER A 225 24.38 -20.28 -3.02
N ALA A 226 24.03 -19.89 -4.25
CA ALA A 226 24.24 -18.55 -4.80
C ALA A 226 23.19 -17.54 -4.28
N GLU A 227 23.27 -16.30 -4.72
CA GLU A 227 22.32 -15.26 -4.40
C GLU A 227 20.88 -15.67 -4.76
N ILE A 228 19.98 -15.46 -3.82
CA ILE A 228 18.59 -15.88 -3.94
C ILE A 228 17.77 -14.69 -4.44
N GLU A 229 17.28 -14.77 -5.67
CA GLU A 229 16.42 -13.77 -6.25
C GLU A 229 14.93 -14.11 -6.05
N LYS A 230 14.11 -13.09 -5.94
CA LYS A 230 12.64 -13.21 -5.91
C LYS A 230 12.14 -14.03 -7.09
N GLY A 231 11.31 -15.03 -6.80
CA GLY A 231 10.72 -15.90 -7.81
C GLY A 231 11.53 -17.16 -8.09
N SER A 232 12.77 -17.26 -7.64
CA SER A 232 13.57 -18.48 -7.79
C SER A 232 13.06 -19.63 -6.91
N SER A 233 13.48 -20.84 -7.23
CA SER A 233 13.22 -22.02 -6.39
C SER A 233 14.38 -22.22 -5.42
N VAL A 234 14.07 -22.37 -4.13
CA VAL A 234 15.06 -22.57 -3.08
C VAL A 234 14.67 -23.77 -2.23
N THR A 235 15.64 -24.63 -1.98
CA THR A 235 15.47 -25.81 -1.12
C THR A 235 16.45 -25.76 0.04
N LEU A 236 15.91 -25.83 1.25
CA LEU A 236 16.68 -26.07 2.46
C LEU A 236 16.62 -27.56 2.78
N THR A 237 17.77 -28.21 2.94
CA THR A 237 17.85 -29.62 3.28
C THR A 237 18.49 -29.78 4.65
N CYS A 238 17.82 -30.52 5.53
CA CYS A 238 18.29 -30.89 6.85
C CYS A 238 18.69 -32.36 6.88
N SER A 239 19.84 -32.65 7.41
CA SER A 239 20.31 -34.03 7.62
C SER A 239 20.84 -34.22 9.03
N SER A 240 20.72 -35.44 9.52
CA SER A 240 21.21 -35.82 10.84
C SER A 240 21.61 -37.28 10.85
N ASP A 241 22.65 -37.56 11.63
CA ASP A 241 23.00 -38.92 12.01
C ASP A 241 22.15 -39.35 13.20
N ALA A 242 21.27 -40.33 13.00
CA ALA A 242 20.36 -40.83 14.01
C ALA A 242 19.90 -42.27 13.74
N ASN A 243 19.80 -43.08 14.77
CA ASN A 243 19.20 -44.39 14.69
C ASN A 243 18.28 -44.64 15.92
N PRO A 244 16.97 -44.84 15.76
CA PRO A 244 16.21 -44.86 14.50
C PRO A 244 16.29 -43.54 13.73
N ALA A 245 16.04 -43.61 12.43
CA ALA A 245 16.05 -42.42 11.57
C ALA A 245 15.19 -41.29 12.14
N ALA A 246 15.72 -40.06 12.08
CA ALA A 246 15.02 -38.90 12.61
C ALA A 246 13.92 -38.39 11.68
N THR A 247 12.88 -37.84 12.25
CA THR A 247 11.93 -36.96 11.59
C THR A 247 12.39 -35.52 11.73
N PHE A 248 12.06 -34.67 10.75
CA PHE A 248 12.52 -33.30 10.72
C PHE A 248 11.36 -32.32 10.73
N LYS A 249 11.57 -31.18 11.42
CA LYS A 249 10.63 -30.05 11.46
C LYS A 249 11.39 -28.76 11.22
N TRP A 250 10.83 -27.87 10.36
CA TRP A 250 11.44 -26.60 10.00
C TRP A 250 10.74 -25.42 10.70
N TYR A 251 11.54 -24.48 11.17
CA TYR A 251 11.10 -23.28 11.88
C TYR A 251 11.75 -22.04 11.28
N LYS A 252 11.04 -20.90 11.35
CA LYS A 252 11.58 -19.57 11.09
C LYS A 252 11.75 -18.83 12.42
N ARG A 253 12.90 -18.21 12.64
CA ARG A 253 13.20 -17.45 13.85
C ARG A 253 12.29 -16.22 13.98
N TYR A 254 11.98 -15.78 15.19
CA TYR A 254 11.14 -14.62 15.52
C TYR A 254 9.70 -14.64 15.00
N GLN A 255 9.23 -15.72 14.48
CA GLN A 255 7.79 -15.93 14.33
C GLN A 255 7.34 -16.80 15.50
N THR A 256 6.26 -16.39 16.20
CA THR A 256 5.60 -17.25 17.20
C THR A 256 5.56 -18.68 16.67
N PRO A 257 5.74 -19.73 17.51
CA PRO A 257 6.25 -21.03 17.10
C PRO A 257 5.42 -21.66 16.00
N GLN A 258 5.57 -21.17 14.83
CA GLN A 258 4.96 -21.75 13.67
C GLN A 258 5.99 -22.60 12.96
N TYR A 259 5.94 -23.85 13.33
CA TYR A 259 6.33 -24.94 12.51
C TYR A 259 5.92 -24.70 11.05
N ARG A 260 6.91 -24.69 10.17
CA ARG A 260 6.66 -24.37 8.75
C ARG A 260 6.35 -25.60 7.92
N ARG A 261 7.06 -26.70 8.17
CA ARG A 261 6.91 -27.93 7.40
C ARG A 261 7.56 -29.13 8.10
N GLU A 262 6.96 -30.30 7.93
CA GLU A 262 7.59 -31.59 8.23
C GLU A 262 8.34 -32.13 7.03
N GLY A 263 9.44 -32.79 7.30
CA GLY A 263 10.29 -33.44 6.33
C GLY A 263 11.70 -32.88 6.29
N ALA A 264 12.60 -33.63 5.67
CA ALA A 264 14.00 -33.26 5.56
C ALA A 264 14.22 -32.02 4.69
N GLN A 265 13.28 -31.67 3.83
CA GLN A 265 13.38 -30.55 2.91
C GLN A 265 12.28 -29.52 3.12
N LEU A 266 12.68 -28.24 3.16
CA LEU A 266 11.79 -27.10 3.04
C LEU A 266 12.00 -26.46 1.67
N VAL A 267 11.01 -26.57 0.80
CA VAL A 267 11.07 -26.12 -0.60
C VAL A 267 10.21 -24.89 -0.80
N PHE A 268 10.79 -23.86 -1.39
CA PHE A 268 10.14 -22.66 -1.90
C PHE A 268 10.17 -22.72 -3.44
N ASN A 269 9.09 -23.11 -4.08
CA ASN A 269 9.04 -23.19 -5.56
C ASN A 269 9.09 -21.81 -6.23
N TYR A 270 8.62 -20.77 -5.52
CA TYR A 270 8.63 -19.37 -5.93
C TYR A 270 8.85 -18.51 -4.70
N ILE A 271 10.12 -18.19 -4.41
CA ILE A 271 10.45 -17.49 -3.18
C ILE A 271 10.06 -16.01 -3.24
N ARG A 272 9.52 -15.50 -2.13
CA ARG A 272 9.09 -14.10 -1.98
C ARG A 272 9.98 -13.37 -0.96
N PRO A 273 10.08 -12.05 -1.01
CA PRO A 273 10.83 -11.25 -0.04
C PRO A 273 10.46 -11.54 1.42
N SER A 274 9.18 -11.83 1.69
CA SER A 274 8.68 -12.21 3.02
C SER A 274 9.27 -13.53 3.55
N ALA A 275 9.89 -14.32 2.69
CA ALA A 275 10.61 -15.52 3.11
C ALA A 275 12.01 -15.22 3.66
N SER A 276 12.56 -14.03 3.44
CA SER A 276 13.84 -13.63 4.05
C SER A 276 13.80 -13.79 5.57
N GLY A 277 14.92 -14.21 6.13
CA GLY A 277 15.08 -14.44 7.57
C GLY A 277 15.89 -15.68 7.90
N GLU A 278 15.96 -16.01 9.17
CA GLU A 278 16.75 -17.14 9.70
C GLU A 278 15.84 -18.36 9.91
N TYR A 279 16.30 -19.48 9.42
CA TYR A 279 15.63 -20.78 9.53
C TYR A 279 16.51 -21.77 10.28
N TYR A 280 15.87 -22.72 10.94
CA TYR A 280 16.53 -23.87 11.55
C TYR A 280 15.63 -25.10 11.46
N CYS A 281 16.23 -26.27 11.53
CA CYS A 281 15.50 -27.52 11.63
C CYS A 281 15.71 -28.17 13.00
N GLU A 282 14.74 -28.94 13.42
CA GLU A 282 14.84 -29.88 14.54
C GLU A 282 14.72 -31.30 13.98
N ALA A 283 15.67 -32.16 14.35
CA ALA A 283 15.62 -33.57 14.12
C ALA A 283 15.18 -34.28 15.41
N GLU A 284 14.23 -35.18 15.31
CA GLU A 284 13.67 -35.90 16.45
C GLU A 284 13.50 -37.39 16.13
N ASN A 285 13.91 -38.25 17.05
CA ASN A 285 13.53 -39.65 17.09
C ASN A 285 13.03 -40.03 18.50
N LYS A 286 12.75 -41.29 18.74
CA LYS A 286 12.25 -41.77 20.03
C LYS A 286 13.24 -41.64 21.20
N LEU A 287 14.55 -41.35 20.93
CA LEU A 287 15.58 -41.20 21.94
C LEU A 287 15.86 -39.74 22.28
N GLY A 288 15.42 -38.81 21.45
CA GLY A 288 15.61 -37.39 21.72
C GLY A 288 15.48 -36.51 20.49
N ARG A 289 15.74 -35.23 20.70
CA ARG A 289 15.70 -34.21 19.66
C ARG A 289 16.94 -33.34 19.70
N LYS A 290 17.31 -32.80 18.57
CA LYS A 290 18.40 -31.85 18.40
C LYS A 290 18.04 -30.78 17.39
N ARG A 291 18.53 -29.57 17.62
CA ARG A 291 18.31 -28.41 16.77
C ARG A 291 19.58 -28.08 16.00
N SER A 292 19.42 -27.66 14.75
CA SER A 292 20.52 -27.18 13.90
C SER A 292 20.94 -25.76 14.27
N GLY A 293 22.07 -25.32 13.74
CA GLY A 293 22.37 -23.91 13.60
C GLY A 293 21.36 -23.17 12.75
N TYR A 294 21.42 -21.84 12.76
CA TYR A 294 20.59 -21.00 11.89
C TYR A 294 21.21 -20.91 10.49
N VAL A 295 20.36 -20.92 9.49
CA VAL A 295 20.68 -20.57 8.11
C VAL A 295 19.90 -19.32 7.72
N SER A 296 20.57 -18.34 7.14
CA SER A 296 19.94 -17.08 6.72
C SER A 296 19.57 -17.16 5.23
N ILE A 297 18.33 -16.80 4.95
CA ILE A 297 17.79 -16.57 3.60
C ILE A 297 17.65 -15.07 3.42
N ASN A 298 18.28 -14.50 2.40
CA ASN A 298 18.16 -13.12 2.00
C ASN A 298 17.70 -13.07 0.54
N VAL A 299 16.41 -12.79 0.34
CA VAL A 299 15.81 -12.72 -0.99
C VAL A 299 16.08 -11.37 -1.59
N LYS A 300 16.79 -11.33 -2.69
CA LYS A 300 17.07 -10.11 -3.45
C LYS A 300 15.99 -9.86 -4.50
N TYR A 301 15.69 -8.59 -4.76
CA TYR A 301 14.69 -8.19 -5.75
C TYR A 301 14.87 -6.75 -6.22
N ALA A 302 14.46 -6.52 -7.45
CA ALA A 302 14.41 -5.20 -8.04
C ALA A 302 13.45 -4.27 -7.29
N PRO A 303 13.66 -2.94 -7.34
CA PRO A 303 12.74 -1.97 -6.77
C PRO A 303 11.30 -2.23 -7.19
N SER A 304 10.39 -2.16 -6.23
CA SER A 304 8.96 -2.36 -6.43
C SER A 304 8.18 -1.46 -5.48
N VAL A 305 6.91 -1.18 -5.82
CA VAL A 305 6.03 -0.34 -4.99
C VAL A 305 6.69 1.00 -4.65
N CYS A 306 7.21 1.68 -5.69
CA CYS A 306 7.79 2.99 -5.54
C CYS A 306 6.73 4.06 -5.30
N SER A 307 6.96 4.91 -4.33
CA SER A 307 6.10 6.04 -3.97
C SER A 307 6.89 7.32 -3.83
N ALA A 308 6.30 8.42 -4.26
CA ALA A 308 6.82 9.76 -4.03
C ALA A 308 5.83 10.54 -3.14
N SER A 309 6.34 11.25 -2.16
CA SER A 309 5.54 12.07 -1.26
C SER A 309 6.16 13.44 -1.11
N VAL A 310 5.32 14.46 -0.89
CA VAL A 310 5.75 15.83 -0.70
C VAL A 310 5.49 16.28 0.74
N SER A 311 6.45 16.97 1.32
CA SER A 311 6.35 17.54 2.66
C SER A 311 6.67 19.05 2.60
N PRO A 312 5.82 19.91 3.16
CA PRO A 312 4.57 19.60 3.88
C PRO A 312 3.46 19.08 2.95
N ALA A 313 2.60 18.23 3.50
CA ALA A 313 1.47 17.63 2.76
C ALA A 313 0.33 18.64 2.47
N GLY A 314 0.47 19.87 2.90
CA GLY A 314 -0.52 20.93 2.77
C GLY A 314 -0.19 21.96 1.71
N GLU A 315 -0.69 23.19 1.91
CA GLU A 315 -0.46 24.32 1.03
C GLU A 315 1.03 24.70 1.01
N ILE A 316 1.63 24.66 -0.17
CA ILE A 316 3.03 25.05 -0.39
C ILE A 316 3.05 26.53 -0.80
N ARG A 317 3.66 27.37 0.00
CA ARG A 317 3.81 28.80 -0.30
C ARG A 317 5.20 29.10 -0.86
N GLU A 318 5.27 30.08 -1.75
CA GLU A 318 6.52 30.57 -2.29
C GLU A 318 7.50 30.96 -1.17
N ASN A 319 8.79 30.68 -1.37
CA ASN A 319 9.88 30.85 -0.40
C ASN A 319 9.86 29.88 0.80
N SER A 320 8.93 28.95 0.88
CA SER A 320 8.96 27.90 1.89
C SER A 320 9.92 26.78 1.52
N ARG A 321 10.33 26.00 2.52
CA ARG A 321 11.11 24.77 2.29
C ARG A 321 10.16 23.63 1.94
N VAL A 322 10.47 22.92 0.86
CA VAL A 322 9.72 21.74 0.41
C VAL A 322 10.69 20.59 0.21
N THR A 323 10.33 19.43 0.71
CA THR A 323 11.06 18.18 0.50
C THR A 323 10.15 17.16 -0.19
N VAL A 324 10.64 16.59 -1.27
CA VAL A 324 9.97 15.48 -1.96
C VAL A 324 10.78 14.22 -1.70
N THR A 325 10.16 13.21 -1.08
CA THR A 325 10.83 11.97 -0.66
C THR A 325 10.40 10.81 -1.53
N CYS A 326 11.36 10.01 -1.99
CA CYS A 326 11.16 8.77 -2.72
C CYS A 326 11.36 7.57 -1.80
N SER A 327 10.47 6.61 -1.88
CA SER A 327 10.58 5.33 -1.15
C SER A 327 10.20 4.18 -2.06
N CYS A 328 11.07 3.18 -2.15
CA CYS A 328 10.83 1.96 -2.90
C CYS A 328 11.23 0.76 -2.07
N ASP A 329 10.44 -0.30 -2.16
CA ASP A 329 10.78 -1.60 -1.58
C ASP A 329 11.74 -2.34 -2.52
N ALA A 330 12.97 -2.59 -2.07
CA ALA A 330 14.02 -3.22 -2.84
C ALA A 330 15.07 -3.91 -1.95
N ASN A 331 15.72 -4.92 -2.48
CA ASN A 331 16.87 -5.55 -1.85
C ASN A 331 17.87 -6.04 -2.92
N PRO A 332 19.07 -5.48 -3.01
CA PRO A 332 19.66 -4.39 -2.21
C PRO A 332 18.91 -3.07 -2.28
N ALA A 333 19.20 -2.17 -1.32
CA ALA A 333 18.68 -0.81 -1.34
C ALA A 333 18.98 -0.13 -2.67
N PRO A 334 18.02 0.59 -3.27
CA PRO A 334 18.20 1.16 -4.59
C PRO A 334 18.92 2.50 -4.54
N GLU A 335 19.54 2.87 -5.63
CA GLU A 335 19.92 4.25 -5.93
C GLU A 335 18.71 4.99 -6.49
N TYR A 336 18.55 6.26 -6.11
CA TYR A 336 17.43 7.09 -6.54
C TYR A 336 17.87 8.14 -7.54
N THR A 337 16.96 8.50 -8.45
CA THR A 337 17.15 9.63 -9.35
C THR A 337 15.82 10.37 -9.51
N TRP A 338 15.82 11.67 -9.28
CA TRP A 338 14.64 12.51 -9.41
C TRP A 338 14.55 13.16 -10.79
N TYR A 339 13.35 13.19 -11.32
CA TYR A 339 13.01 13.78 -12.60
C TYR A 339 11.83 14.73 -12.49
N GLN A 340 11.89 15.80 -13.24
CA GLN A 340 10.70 16.60 -13.56
C GLN A 340 9.99 15.97 -14.77
N LYS A 341 8.69 16.12 -14.87
CA LYS A 341 7.91 15.67 -16.04
C LYS A 341 8.59 16.17 -17.33
N TYR A 342 8.69 15.29 -18.32
CA TYR A 342 9.43 15.49 -19.59
C TYR A 342 10.97 15.29 -19.53
N GLY A 343 11.48 14.62 -18.51
CA GLY A 343 12.79 13.96 -18.56
C GLY A 343 14.00 14.74 -18.08
N ARG A 344 13.84 15.88 -17.42
CA ARG A 344 14.97 16.58 -16.80
C ARG A 344 15.38 15.89 -15.49
N GLU A 345 16.61 15.39 -15.43
CA GLU A 345 17.24 14.91 -14.19
C GLU A 345 17.54 16.09 -13.25
N LEU A 346 17.23 15.90 -11.96
CA LEU A 346 17.35 16.96 -10.95
C LEU A 346 18.30 16.59 -9.81
N SER A 347 18.22 15.37 -9.29
CA SER A 347 19.00 14.92 -8.13
C SER A 347 19.13 13.41 -8.13
N LYS A 348 20.19 12.89 -7.49
CA LYS A 348 20.43 11.43 -7.26
C LYS A 348 20.23 11.01 -5.82
N GLU A 349 19.64 11.84 -5.01
CA GLU A 349 19.35 11.55 -3.61
C GLU A 349 17.94 10.96 -3.43
N SER A 350 17.69 10.31 -2.31
CA SER A 350 16.35 9.83 -1.96
C SER A 350 15.37 10.98 -1.69
N GLU A 351 15.89 12.17 -1.43
CA GLU A 351 15.12 13.39 -1.18
C GLU A 351 15.50 14.49 -2.16
N LEU A 352 14.50 15.10 -2.80
CA LEU A 352 14.65 16.33 -3.56
C LEU A 352 14.21 17.50 -2.69
N VAL A 353 15.16 18.38 -2.34
CA VAL A 353 14.93 19.47 -1.40
C VAL A 353 14.94 20.82 -2.11
N PHE A 354 13.85 21.54 -2.01
CA PHE A 354 13.73 22.95 -2.37
C PHE A 354 13.87 23.78 -1.08
N SER A 355 15.01 24.39 -0.86
CA SER A 355 15.25 25.21 0.34
C SER A 355 14.41 26.48 0.39
N SER A 356 14.05 27.01 -0.77
CA SER A 356 13.18 28.18 -0.98
C SER A 356 12.46 28.00 -2.30
N VAL A 357 11.32 27.31 -2.27
CA VAL A 357 10.55 26.95 -3.46
C VAL A 357 10.01 28.20 -4.17
N GLN A 358 10.15 28.25 -5.48
CA GLN A 358 9.68 29.35 -6.33
C GLN A 358 8.46 28.93 -7.15
N SER A 359 7.71 29.88 -7.65
CA SER A 359 6.59 29.63 -8.56
C SER A 359 6.99 28.78 -9.79
N SER A 360 8.23 28.96 -10.28
CA SER A 360 8.82 28.18 -11.38
C SER A 360 9.04 26.71 -11.07
N ASP A 361 9.10 26.34 -9.79
CA ASP A 361 9.29 24.96 -9.35
C ASP A 361 7.97 24.19 -9.29
N SER A 362 6.84 24.86 -9.57
CA SER A 362 5.56 24.17 -9.71
C SER A 362 5.61 23.18 -10.86
N GLY A 363 5.20 21.95 -10.59
CA GLY A 363 5.27 20.92 -11.60
C GLY A 363 4.97 19.53 -11.07
N TRP A 364 5.13 18.54 -11.96
CA TRP A 364 5.03 17.13 -11.66
C TRP A 364 6.41 16.51 -11.58
N TYR A 365 6.65 15.75 -10.53
CA TYR A 365 7.92 15.11 -10.23
C TYR A 365 7.72 13.63 -10.05
N TYR A 366 8.70 12.83 -10.40
CA TYR A 366 8.75 11.40 -10.11
C TYR A 366 10.18 10.98 -9.84
N CYS A 367 10.36 9.91 -9.12
CA CYS A 367 11.66 9.30 -8.91
C CYS A 367 11.76 7.95 -9.60
N ALA A 368 12.93 7.62 -10.09
CA ALA A 368 13.34 6.29 -10.48
C ALA A 368 14.25 5.71 -9.40
N ALA A 369 14.07 4.45 -9.09
CA ALA A 369 14.87 3.69 -8.16
C ALA A 369 15.49 2.49 -8.89
N LYS A 370 16.79 2.28 -8.75
CA LYS A 370 17.55 1.26 -9.47
C LYS A 370 18.48 0.51 -8.55
N ASN A 371 18.52 -0.81 -8.69
CA ASN A 371 19.59 -1.66 -8.17
C ASN A 371 20.09 -2.60 -9.28
N ASP A 372 21.02 -3.50 -8.96
CA ASP A 372 21.61 -4.44 -9.93
C ASP A 372 20.59 -5.40 -10.57
N LEU A 373 19.41 -5.56 -9.95
CA LEU A 373 18.36 -6.46 -10.40
C LEU A 373 17.29 -5.79 -11.26
N GLY A 374 17.27 -4.47 -11.32
CA GLY A 374 16.33 -3.75 -12.16
C GLY A 374 16.04 -2.33 -11.70
N GLU A 375 15.07 -1.72 -12.38
CA GLU A 375 14.65 -0.35 -12.17
C GLU A 375 13.13 -0.26 -12.09
N SER A 376 12.64 0.66 -11.26
CA SER A 376 11.21 0.99 -11.14
C SER A 376 11.06 2.47 -10.85
N SER A 377 9.93 3.06 -11.23
CA SER A 377 9.63 4.46 -10.99
C SER A 377 8.39 4.64 -10.12
N SER A 378 8.34 5.75 -9.40
CA SER A 378 7.15 6.18 -8.67
C SER A 378 6.08 6.71 -9.62
N GLY A 379 4.86 6.84 -9.11
CA GLY A 379 3.87 7.74 -9.69
C GLY A 379 4.32 9.19 -9.61
N TYR A 380 3.65 10.04 -10.37
CA TYR A 380 3.89 11.48 -10.31
C TYR A 380 3.36 12.08 -9.01
N VAL A 381 4.14 12.98 -8.41
CA VAL A 381 3.73 13.86 -7.33
C VAL A 381 3.72 15.30 -7.82
N LYS A 382 2.69 16.05 -7.46
CA LYS A 382 2.53 17.46 -7.84
C LYS A 382 3.10 18.38 -6.75
N VAL A 383 4.02 19.23 -7.11
CA VAL A 383 4.41 20.41 -6.32
C VAL A 383 3.67 21.60 -6.91
N GLU A 384 2.79 22.22 -6.14
CA GLU A 384 2.00 23.37 -6.55
C GLU A 384 2.24 24.53 -5.60
N VAL A 385 3.04 25.47 -6.06
CA VAL A 385 3.44 26.62 -5.26
C VAL A 385 2.36 27.69 -5.31
N LYS A 386 1.88 28.09 -4.16
CA LYS A 386 0.95 29.21 -3.98
C LYS A 386 1.71 30.49 -3.71
N TYR A 387 1.33 31.56 -4.41
CA TYR A 387 1.98 32.86 -4.26
C TYR A 387 0.99 34.01 -4.46
N ALA A 388 1.32 35.12 -3.80
CA ALA A 388 0.56 36.37 -3.91
C ALA A 388 0.60 36.91 -5.33
N PRO A 389 -0.39 37.71 -5.74
CA PRO A 389 -0.34 38.42 -7.03
C PRO A 389 0.94 39.21 -7.19
N LYS A 390 1.63 39.03 -8.33
CA LYS A 390 2.71 39.92 -8.75
C LYS A 390 2.12 41.29 -9.13
N LEU A 391 2.99 42.31 -9.33
CA LEU A 391 2.54 43.67 -9.67
C LEU A 391 1.54 43.61 -10.85
N PRO A 392 0.26 44.01 -10.65
CA PRO A 392 -0.72 43.95 -11.72
C PRO A 392 -0.41 44.93 -12.84
N SER A 393 -0.57 44.52 -14.07
CA SER A 393 -0.54 45.37 -15.25
C SER A 393 -1.95 45.86 -15.59
N VAL A 394 -2.04 47.11 -16.02
CA VAL A 394 -3.30 47.70 -16.47
C VAL A 394 -3.15 48.04 -17.95
N SER A 395 -4.10 47.61 -18.75
CA SER A 395 -4.21 47.98 -20.17
C SER A 395 -5.51 48.72 -20.44
N LEU A 396 -5.43 49.65 -21.38
CA LEU A 396 -6.53 50.50 -21.83
C LEU A 396 -6.89 50.12 -23.27
N SER A 397 -8.17 49.95 -23.54
CA SER A 397 -8.66 49.69 -24.90
C SER A 397 -9.92 50.52 -25.18
N PRO A 398 -9.98 51.22 -26.29
CA PRO A 398 -8.90 51.44 -27.26
C PRO A 398 -7.75 52.27 -26.69
N SER A 399 -6.54 52.12 -27.23
CA SER A 399 -5.35 52.88 -26.83
C SER A 399 -5.29 54.28 -27.49
N ALA A 400 -6.33 54.63 -28.25
CA ALA A 400 -6.49 55.91 -28.93
C ALA A 400 -7.01 56.98 -27.94
N GLU A 401 -7.09 58.24 -28.44
CA GLU A 401 -7.68 59.34 -27.70
C GLU A 401 -9.11 59.05 -27.30
N ILE A 402 -9.45 59.21 -26.01
CA ILE A 402 -10.73 58.91 -25.46
C ILE A 402 -11.69 60.07 -25.65
N VAL A 403 -12.77 59.87 -26.37
CA VAL A 403 -13.78 60.86 -26.66
C VAL A 403 -15.07 60.58 -25.89
N GLU A 404 -15.69 61.59 -25.37
CA GLU A 404 -16.99 61.45 -24.66
C GLU A 404 -18.00 60.67 -25.49
N GLY A 405 -18.72 59.74 -24.84
CA GLY A 405 -19.67 58.85 -25.50
C GLY A 405 -19.06 57.58 -26.06
N SER A 406 -17.73 57.47 -26.18
CA SER A 406 -17.09 56.25 -26.64
C SER A 406 -17.07 55.16 -25.58
N SER A 407 -16.86 53.90 -26.02
CA SER A 407 -16.67 52.79 -25.11
C SER A 407 -15.21 52.61 -24.76
N VAL A 408 -14.93 52.48 -23.46
CA VAL A 408 -13.57 52.33 -22.92
C VAL A 408 -13.53 51.15 -21.98
N THR A 409 -12.50 50.31 -22.11
CA THR A 409 -12.27 49.17 -21.24
C THR A 409 -10.88 49.23 -20.60
N LEU A 410 -10.82 49.20 -19.28
CA LEU A 410 -9.60 48.95 -18.53
C LEU A 410 -9.55 47.48 -18.15
N THR A 411 -8.42 46.83 -18.43
CA THR A 411 -8.18 45.41 -18.07
C THR A 411 -7.03 45.33 -17.09
N CYS A 412 -7.25 44.63 -15.97
CA CYS A 412 -6.26 44.36 -14.95
C CYS A 412 -5.79 42.89 -15.07
N SER A 413 -4.48 42.65 -15.05
CA SER A 413 -3.92 41.30 -15.11
C SER A 413 -2.72 41.17 -14.20
N SER A 414 -2.68 40.05 -13.44
CA SER A 414 -1.56 39.73 -12.55
C SER A 414 -1.30 38.22 -12.58
N ASP A 415 -0.04 37.84 -12.48
CA ASP A 415 0.41 36.46 -12.28
C ASP A 415 0.28 36.11 -10.81
N ALA A 416 -0.48 35.06 -10.49
CA ALA A 416 -0.77 34.65 -9.12
C ALA A 416 -1.22 33.17 -9.07
N ASN A 417 -1.05 32.53 -7.95
CA ASN A 417 -1.64 31.21 -7.67
C ASN A 417 -2.13 31.14 -6.21
N PRO A 418 -3.43 31.01 -5.96
CA PRO A 418 -4.55 30.93 -6.90
C PRO A 418 -4.76 32.19 -7.73
N GLU A 419 -5.53 32.07 -8.82
CA GLU A 419 -5.93 33.20 -9.65
C GLU A 419 -6.57 34.30 -8.79
N PRO A 420 -6.20 35.60 -8.97
CA PRO A 420 -6.66 36.65 -8.08
C PRO A 420 -8.02 37.22 -8.49
N GLU A 421 -8.74 37.70 -7.52
CA GLU A 421 -9.89 38.59 -7.71
C GLU A 421 -9.39 40.04 -7.93
N TYR A 422 -10.05 40.74 -8.82
CA TYR A 422 -9.68 42.12 -9.16
C TYR A 422 -10.75 43.09 -8.66
N THR A 423 -10.31 44.21 -8.06
CA THR A 423 -11.14 45.32 -7.67
C THR A 423 -10.58 46.62 -8.21
N TRP A 424 -11.44 47.42 -8.88
CA TRP A 424 -11.10 48.69 -9.46
C TRP A 424 -11.42 49.83 -8.54
N TYR A 425 -10.54 50.83 -8.56
CA TYR A 425 -10.66 52.07 -7.77
C TYR A 425 -10.42 53.28 -8.64
N LYS A 426 -11.18 54.35 -8.36
CA LYS A 426 -10.91 55.72 -8.87
C LYS A 426 -10.30 56.53 -7.75
N LYS A 427 -9.12 57.14 -8.01
CA LYS A 427 -8.42 57.99 -7.06
C LYS A 427 -9.19 59.28 -6.81
N LYS A 428 -9.34 59.65 -5.59
CA LYS A 428 -9.92 60.91 -5.13
C LYS A 428 -8.94 61.56 -4.15
N SER A 429 -9.13 62.89 -3.91
CA SER A 429 -8.20 63.66 -3.08
C SER A 429 -8.08 63.18 -1.64
N TYR A 430 -9.13 62.62 -1.05
CA TYR A 430 -9.17 62.21 0.37
C TYR A 430 -9.45 60.71 0.58
N TRP A 431 -10.02 60.01 -0.38
CA TRP A 431 -10.31 58.58 -0.31
C TRP A 431 -10.47 58.02 -1.72
N ASP A 432 -10.11 56.74 -1.87
CA ASP A 432 -10.24 56.05 -3.15
C ASP A 432 -11.62 55.42 -3.28
N GLN A 433 -12.33 55.73 -4.34
CA GLN A 433 -13.64 55.22 -4.61
C GLN A 433 -13.54 53.78 -5.20
N THR A 434 -14.14 52.80 -4.52
CA THR A 434 -14.34 51.47 -5.07
C THR A 434 -15.38 51.49 -6.18
N LEU A 435 -15.07 50.91 -7.32
CA LEU A 435 -15.94 50.91 -8.50
C LEU A 435 -16.63 49.55 -8.72
N ILE A 436 -15.83 48.52 -9.02
CA ILE A 436 -16.34 47.22 -9.37
C ILE A 436 -15.33 46.11 -9.01
N LYS A 437 -15.83 44.95 -8.66
CA LYS A 437 -15.04 43.74 -8.52
C LYS A 437 -15.13 42.94 -9.82
N ASN A 438 -14.20 43.13 -10.73
CA ASN A 438 -14.10 42.44 -12.00
C ASN A 438 -12.72 42.66 -12.60
N LYS A 439 -12.25 41.74 -13.45
CA LYS A 439 -11.03 41.86 -14.24
C LYS A 439 -11.08 43.07 -15.20
N HIS A 440 -12.27 43.40 -15.71
CA HIS A 440 -12.50 44.48 -16.66
C HIS A 440 -13.38 45.56 -16.01
N LEU A 441 -12.94 46.81 -16.16
CA LEU A 441 -13.79 47.99 -15.90
C LEU A 441 -14.20 48.57 -17.25
N VAL A 442 -15.48 48.53 -17.55
CA VAL A 442 -16.05 48.92 -18.85
C VAL A 442 -16.90 50.20 -18.68
N PHE A 443 -16.58 51.20 -19.43
CA PHE A 443 -17.41 52.39 -19.63
C PHE A 443 -18.06 52.24 -21.02
N SER A 444 -19.35 51.93 -21.06
CA SER A 444 -20.07 51.78 -22.36
C SER A 444 -20.26 53.10 -23.08
N SER A 445 -20.33 54.19 -22.36
CA SER A 445 -20.40 55.55 -22.87
C SER A 445 -19.70 56.46 -21.85
N VAL A 446 -18.38 56.64 -22.05
CA VAL A 446 -17.53 57.41 -21.12
C VAL A 446 -17.94 58.88 -21.11
N GLN A 447 -18.05 59.46 -19.91
CA GLN A 447 -18.44 60.87 -19.70
C GLN A 447 -17.25 61.69 -19.25
N SER A 448 -17.29 62.99 -19.44
CA SER A 448 -16.29 63.91 -18.94
C SER A 448 -15.97 63.75 -17.46
N SER A 449 -17.01 63.42 -16.66
CA SER A 449 -16.89 63.13 -15.21
C SER A 449 -16.08 61.87 -14.91
N ASP A 450 -15.88 61.00 -15.91
CA ASP A 450 -15.10 59.76 -15.74
C ASP A 450 -13.60 60.00 -15.84
N SER A 451 -13.17 61.16 -16.31
CA SER A 451 -11.73 61.54 -16.29
C SER A 451 -11.15 61.40 -14.87
N GLY A 452 -9.87 60.94 -14.82
CA GLY A 452 -9.18 60.77 -13.55
C GLY A 452 -8.21 59.60 -13.55
N GLU A 453 -7.64 59.32 -12.38
CA GLU A 453 -6.69 58.23 -12.17
C GLU A 453 -7.41 56.98 -11.62
N PHE A 454 -7.14 55.85 -12.25
CA PHE A 454 -7.67 54.56 -11.89
C PHE A 454 -6.53 53.60 -11.58
N TYR A 455 -6.78 52.65 -10.68
CA TYR A 455 -5.90 51.51 -10.41
C TYR A 455 -6.73 50.30 -10.02
N CYS A 456 -6.15 49.14 -10.15
CA CYS A 456 -6.77 47.90 -9.65
C CYS A 456 -5.94 47.31 -8.52
N THR A 457 -6.60 46.52 -7.68
CA THR A 457 -5.96 45.59 -6.74
C THR A 457 -6.28 44.17 -7.15
N ALA A 458 -5.25 43.33 -7.16
CA ALA A 458 -5.38 41.89 -7.33
C ALA A 458 -5.22 41.23 -5.95
N VAL A 459 -6.13 40.35 -5.56
CA VAL A 459 -6.17 39.69 -4.24
C VAL A 459 -6.41 38.22 -4.40
N ASN A 460 -5.59 37.40 -3.75
CA ASN A 460 -5.86 35.97 -3.57
C ASN A 460 -5.70 35.57 -2.08
N THR A 461 -5.82 34.29 -1.76
CA THR A 461 -5.68 33.77 -0.40
C THR A 461 -4.28 33.93 0.21
N VAL A 462 -3.27 34.19 -0.63
CA VAL A 462 -1.87 34.35 -0.19
C VAL A 462 -1.54 35.82 0.09
N GLY A 463 -2.13 36.75 -0.65
CA GLY A 463 -1.86 38.18 -0.48
C GLY A 463 -2.58 39.07 -1.47
N SER A 464 -2.17 40.34 -1.48
CA SER A 464 -2.74 41.37 -2.34
C SER A 464 -1.67 42.26 -2.92
N GLN A 465 -1.91 42.79 -4.13
CA GLN A 465 -0.99 43.73 -4.80
C GLN A 465 -1.80 44.79 -5.57
N LYS A 466 -1.31 46.02 -5.51
CA LYS A 466 -1.90 47.19 -6.17
C LYS A 466 -1.15 47.47 -7.47
N SER A 467 -1.88 47.82 -8.55
CA SER A 467 -1.29 48.22 -9.82
C SER A 467 -0.73 49.66 -9.76
N LYS A 468 0.05 50.02 -10.75
CA LYS A 468 0.29 51.43 -11.06
C LYS A 468 -1.02 52.09 -11.49
N SER A 469 -1.17 53.41 -11.22
CA SER A 469 -2.33 54.16 -11.69
C SER A 469 -2.22 54.44 -13.20
N ILE A 470 -3.38 54.41 -13.85
CA ILE A 470 -3.56 54.83 -15.23
C ILE A 470 -4.51 56.05 -15.26
N SER A 471 -4.20 57.05 -16.07
CA SER A 471 -5.04 58.22 -16.22
C SER A 471 -5.95 58.08 -17.44
N ILE A 472 -7.24 58.34 -17.25
CA ILE A 472 -8.24 58.54 -18.30
C ILE A 472 -8.48 60.03 -18.43
N ASP A 473 -8.27 60.57 -19.63
CA ASP A 473 -8.51 61.95 -20.00
C ASP A 473 -9.52 61.99 -21.15
N VAL A 474 -10.79 62.25 -20.79
CA VAL A 474 -11.90 62.26 -21.73
C VAL A 474 -11.95 63.57 -22.46
N LYS A 475 -11.88 63.54 -23.77
CA LYS A 475 -11.98 64.67 -24.67
C LYS A 475 -13.42 64.90 -25.08
N TYR A 476 -13.91 66.15 -24.98
CA TYR A 476 -15.28 66.52 -25.29
C TYR A 476 -15.41 67.92 -25.85
N SER A 477 -16.50 68.13 -26.58
CA SER A 477 -16.86 69.44 -27.12
C SER A 477 -17.22 70.41 -25.99
N PRO A 478 -17.08 71.72 -26.22
CA PRO A 478 -17.56 72.68 -25.25
C PRO A 478 -19.02 72.44 -24.87
N LYS A 479 -19.30 72.41 -23.56
CA LYS A 479 -20.69 72.42 -23.04
C LYS A 479 -21.26 73.81 -23.21
N LEU A 480 -22.57 73.95 -22.97
CA LEU A 480 -23.26 75.22 -23.10
C LEU A 480 -22.47 76.34 -22.42
N PRO A 481 -21.94 77.30 -23.18
CA PRO A 481 -21.15 78.39 -22.60
C PRO A 481 -22.03 79.31 -21.73
N SER A 482 -21.45 79.73 -20.63
CA SER A 482 -22.06 80.73 -19.76
C SER A 482 -21.42 82.07 -20.02
N VAL A 483 -22.25 83.12 -20.05
CA VAL A 483 -21.79 84.50 -20.24
C VAL A 483 -22.06 85.30 -18.98
N SER A 484 -21.03 85.96 -18.49
CA SER A 484 -21.16 86.95 -17.39
C SER A 484 -20.94 88.35 -17.90
N LEU A 485 -21.75 89.26 -17.39
CA LEU A 485 -21.71 90.72 -17.76
C LEU A 485 -21.20 91.55 -16.59
N SER A 486 -20.28 92.45 -16.89
CA SER A 486 -19.79 93.46 -15.91
C SER A 486 -19.77 94.85 -16.55
N PRO A 487 -20.38 95.84 -15.91
CA PRO A 487 -21.18 95.76 -14.67
C PRO A 487 -22.49 95.04 -14.88
N SER A 488 -22.95 94.36 -13.85
CA SER A 488 -24.27 93.63 -13.85
C SER A 488 -25.45 94.57 -13.63
N ALA A 489 -25.18 95.86 -13.50
CA ALA A 489 -26.17 96.91 -13.33
C ALA A 489 -26.53 97.52 -14.69
N GLU A 490 -27.42 98.54 -14.69
CA GLU A 490 -27.82 99.24 -15.90
C GLU A 490 -26.62 99.78 -16.64
N ILE A 491 -26.55 99.57 -17.95
CA ILE A 491 -25.46 100.07 -18.83
C ILE A 491 -25.79 101.49 -19.16
N VAL A 492 -24.88 102.40 -18.72
CA VAL A 492 -24.97 103.82 -19.01
C VAL A 492 -24.18 104.12 -20.24
N GLU A 493 -24.66 105.04 -21.09
CA GLU A 493 -23.91 105.53 -22.28
C GLU A 493 -22.57 106.07 -21.90
N GLY A 494 -21.53 105.69 -22.66
CA GLY A 494 -20.13 106.01 -22.39
C GLY A 494 -19.39 105.09 -21.40
N SER A 495 -20.10 104.19 -20.76
CA SER A 495 -19.48 103.23 -19.83
C SER A 495 -18.73 102.14 -20.54
N SER A 496 -17.89 101.44 -19.79
CA SER A 496 -17.21 100.24 -20.28
C SER A 496 -18.01 99.02 -19.89
N VAL A 497 -18.32 98.14 -20.86
CA VAL A 497 -19.04 96.90 -20.68
C VAL A 497 -18.17 95.70 -21.02
N THR A 498 -18.04 94.76 -20.12
CA THR A 498 -17.22 93.57 -20.33
C THR A 498 -18.13 92.31 -20.25
N LEU A 499 -18.06 91.51 -21.31
CA LEU A 499 -18.63 90.23 -21.44
C LEU A 499 -17.54 89.18 -21.25
N THR A 500 -17.74 88.17 -20.36
CA THR A 500 -16.83 87.07 -20.16
C THR A 500 -17.59 85.75 -20.45
N CYS A 501 -17.02 84.97 -21.37
CA CYS A 501 -17.56 83.68 -21.77
C CYS A 501 -16.75 82.53 -21.10
N SER A 502 -17.40 81.56 -20.59
CA SER A 502 -16.76 80.33 -20.08
C SER A 502 -17.56 79.10 -20.41
N SER A 503 -16.86 78.05 -20.79
CA SER A 503 -17.43 76.73 -21.09
C SER A 503 -16.52 75.64 -20.56
N ASP A 504 -17.11 74.57 -20.05
CA ASP A 504 -16.44 73.35 -19.68
C ASP A 504 -16.13 72.58 -20.98
N ALA A 505 -14.83 72.39 -21.27
CA ALA A 505 -14.37 71.78 -22.50
C ALA A 505 -13.00 71.08 -22.32
N ASN A 506 -12.77 70.01 -23.07
CA ASN A 506 -11.46 69.35 -23.13
C ASN A 506 -11.14 68.91 -24.58
N PRO A 507 -10.15 69.46 -25.24
CA PRO A 507 -9.26 70.57 -24.80
C PRO A 507 -10.02 71.86 -24.52
N ALA A 508 -9.38 72.78 -23.80
CA ALA A 508 -9.96 74.10 -23.48
C ALA A 508 -10.46 74.75 -24.76
N ALA A 509 -11.58 75.48 -24.65
CA ALA A 509 -12.20 76.16 -25.80
C ALA A 509 -11.55 77.48 -26.10
N ASN A 510 -11.49 77.79 -27.36
CA ASN A 510 -11.33 79.15 -27.84
C ASN A 510 -12.65 79.83 -27.98
N TYR A 511 -12.73 81.10 -27.75
CA TYR A 511 -13.98 81.86 -27.75
C TYR A 511 -14.00 82.90 -28.84
N THR A 512 -15.19 83.08 -29.49
CA THR A 512 -15.44 84.05 -30.48
C THR A 512 -16.79 84.66 -30.20
N TRP A 513 -16.85 86.05 -30.25
CA TRP A 513 -18.05 86.80 -29.95
C TRP A 513 -18.76 87.20 -31.22
N PHE A 514 -20.06 87.11 -31.25
CA PHE A 514 -20.90 87.54 -32.36
C PHE A 514 -22.02 88.41 -31.84
N LYS A 515 -22.46 89.37 -32.66
CA LYS A 515 -23.70 90.12 -32.49
C LYS A 515 -24.73 89.54 -33.42
N GLU A 516 -25.96 89.37 -32.92
CA GLU A 516 -27.06 88.86 -33.73
C GLU A 516 -27.25 89.81 -34.93
N ASP A 517 -27.54 89.30 -36.10
CA ASP A 517 -27.66 90.06 -37.35
C ASP A 517 -26.36 90.52 -38.01
N GLU A 518 -25.19 90.18 -37.46
CA GLU A 518 -23.88 90.43 -38.09
C GLU A 518 -23.19 89.16 -38.54
N ASP A 519 -22.84 89.01 -39.82
CA ASP A 519 -22.27 87.78 -40.36
C ASP A 519 -20.76 87.63 -40.03
N SER A 520 -20.14 88.61 -39.39
CA SER A 520 -18.72 88.60 -39.05
C SER A 520 -18.54 88.55 -37.51
N PRO A 521 -17.47 87.88 -37.00
CA PRO A 521 -17.17 87.89 -35.58
C PRO A 521 -16.84 89.31 -35.11
N THR A 522 -17.43 89.68 -33.97
CA THR A 522 -17.28 91.02 -33.35
C THR A 522 -15.99 91.07 -32.54
N ALA A 523 -15.59 90.00 -31.87
CA ALA A 523 -14.38 89.85 -31.09
C ALA A 523 -13.91 88.43 -30.96
N SER A 524 -12.65 88.21 -30.60
CA SER A 524 -12.04 86.92 -30.29
C SER A 524 -11.42 86.97 -28.88
N GLY A 525 -11.50 85.78 -28.18
CA GLY A 525 -11.03 85.61 -26.81
C GLY A 525 -12.12 85.53 -25.79
N GLN A 526 -11.73 85.05 -24.58
CA GLN A 526 -12.64 84.77 -23.47
C GLN A 526 -13.39 86.00 -23.01
N ILE A 527 -12.72 87.17 -23.08
CA ILE A 527 -13.25 88.45 -22.58
C ILE A 527 -13.42 89.39 -23.77
N PHE A 528 -14.61 89.94 -23.90
CA PHE A 528 -14.93 91.04 -24.87
C PHE A 528 -15.33 92.27 -24.11
N THR A 529 -14.58 93.40 -24.36
CA THR A 529 -14.83 94.67 -23.69
C THR A 529 -15.14 95.74 -24.70
N ILE A 530 -16.24 96.43 -24.49
CA ILE A 530 -16.73 97.60 -25.23
C ILE A 530 -16.45 98.82 -24.34
N SER A 531 -15.39 99.65 -24.67
CA SER A 531 -14.88 100.68 -23.78
C SER A 531 -15.72 101.97 -23.74
N ASN A 532 -16.55 102.22 -24.74
CA ASN A 532 -17.39 103.40 -24.83
C ASN A 532 -18.73 102.94 -25.41
N PHE A 533 -19.59 102.42 -24.51
CA PHE A 533 -20.89 101.78 -24.92
C PHE A 533 -21.84 102.89 -25.40
N SER A 534 -22.36 102.77 -26.62
CA SER A 534 -23.37 103.66 -27.22
C SER A 534 -24.58 102.88 -27.70
N ALA A 535 -25.62 103.63 -28.15
CA ALA A 535 -26.82 103.03 -28.70
C ALA A 535 -26.56 102.04 -29.85
N ASP A 536 -25.53 102.29 -30.69
CA ASP A 536 -25.11 101.44 -31.82
C ASP A 536 -24.56 100.08 -31.34
N HIS A 537 -24.05 100.07 -30.11
CA HIS A 537 -23.55 98.86 -29.49
C HIS A 537 -24.70 98.03 -28.83
N SER A 538 -25.93 98.59 -28.77
CA SER A 538 -27.08 97.79 -28.28
C SER A 538 -27.41 96.71 -29.25
N GLY A 539 -27.79 95.54 -28.71
CA GLY A 539 -28.11 94.38 -29.49
C GLY A 539 -27.93 93.10 -28.69
N ARG A 540 -28.21 91.95 -29.33
CA ARG A 540 -28.03 90.67 -28.73
C ARG A 540 -26.69 90.10 -29.12
N TYR A 541 -25.94 89.69 -28.09
CA TYR A 541 -24.63 89.06 -28.26
C TYR A 541 -24.62 87.62 -27.78
N TYR A 542 -23.82 86.80 -28.44
CA TYR A 542 -23.51 85.41 -27.98
C TYR A 542 -22.04 85.12 -28.22
N CYS A 543 -21.52 84.17 -27.42
CA CYS A 543 -20.19 83.64 -27.70
C CYS A 543 -20.29 82.22 -28.24
N GLU A 544 -19.47 81.89 -29.20
CA GLU A 544 -19.16 80.57 -29.66
C GLU A 544 -17.92 80.04 -28.93
N ALA A 545 -18.04 78.95 -28.19
CA ALA A 545 -16.93 78.21 -27.66
C ALA A 545 -16.57 77.08 -28.63
N GLN A 546 -15.33 76.99 -29.07
CA GLN A 546 -14.89 75.96 -30.04
C GLN A 546 -13.59 75.32 -29.58
N ASN A 547 -13.51 74.00 -29.74
CA ASN A 547 -12.29 73.21 -29.63
C ASN A 547 -12.19 72.22 -30.81
N THR A 548 -11.22 71.31 -30.78
CA THR A 548 -11.01 70.30 -31.83
C THR A 548 -12.10 69.24 -31.88
N ARG A 549 -13.02 69.23 -30.92
CA ARG A 549 -14.08 68.24 -30.80
C ARG A 549 -15.46 68.79 -31.21
N GLY A 550 -15.61 70.08 -31.25
CA GLY A 550 -16.83 70.70 -31.67
C GLY A 550 -16.94 72.15 -31.24
N ARG A 551 -18.13 72.69 -31.39
CA ARG A 551 -18.49 74.04 -31.00
C ARG A 551 -19.87 74.12 -30.39
N HIS A 552 -20.07 75.13 -29.54
CA HIS A 552 -21.36 75.39 -28.88
C HIS A 552 -21.54 76.86 -28.63
N ASN A 553 -22.72 77.36 -28.88
CA ASN A 553 -23.02 78.80 -28.72
C ASN A 553 -23.70 79.04 -27.39
N SER A 554 -23.40 80.17 -26.75
CA SER A 554 -24.13 80.61 -25.58
C SER A 554 -25.57 81.05 -25.95
N THR A 555 -26.38 81.19 -24.94
CA THR A 555 -27.64 81.91 -25.09
C THR A 555 -27.37 83.34 -25.45
N LEU A 556 -28.33 83.96 -26.13
CA LEU A 556 -28.25 85.39 -26.51
C LEU A 556 -28.39 86.28 -25.26
N HIS A 557 -27.48 87.24 -25.12
CA HIS A 557 -27.48 88.23 -24.07
C HIS A 557 -27.80 89.58 -24.65
N LEU A 558 -28.89 90.17 -24.22
CA LEU A 558 -29.37 91.51 -24.68
C LEU A 558 -28.66 92.56 -23.88
N LEU A 559 -27.87 93.38 -24.61
CA LEU A 559 -27.28 94.63 -24.09
C LEU A 559 -28.07 95.81 -24.56
N VAL A 560 -28.58 96.65 -23.63
CA VAL A 560 -29.37 97.88 -23.94
C VAL A 560 -28.89 98.99 -23.06
N VAL A 561 -28.67 100.22 -23.68
CA VAL A 561 -28.46 101.44 -22.92
C VAL A 561 -29.66 101.78 -22.10
N ALA A 562 -29.44 102.13 -20.85
CA ALA A 562 -30.49 102.56 -19.96
C ALA A 562 -31.01 103.96 -20.44
N GLY A 563 -32.08 104.01 -21.29
CA GLY A 563 -32.85 105.17 -21.63
C GLY A 563 -33.86 105.43 -20.52
N ASN A 564 -34.15 106.67 -20.21
CA ASN A 564 -35.13 107.17 -19.22
C ASN A 564 -36.53 106.53 -19.36
N SER A 565 -36.68 105.28 -18.90
CA SER A 565 -37.91 104.59 -18.93
C SER A 565 -38.33 104.06 -17.56
N THR A 566 -38.40 104.97 -16.60
CA THR A 566 -39.03 104.75 -15.30
C THR A 566 -40.56 104.37 -15.44
N PHE A 567 -41.12 104.57 -16.63
CA PHE A 567 -42.59 104.36 -16.85
C PHE A 567 -42.88 102.88 -17.19
N ILE A 568 -42.06 102.20 -17.86
CA ILE A 568 -42.35 100.77 -18.24
C ILE A 568 -42.17 99.82 -17.05
N ILE A 569 -41.20 100.12 -16.17
CA ILE A 569 -40.95 99.28 -14.98
C ILE A 569 -42.13 99.30 -13.98
N HIS A 570 -42.75 100.51 -13.87
CA HIS A 570 -43.97 100.66 -13.03
C HIS A 570 -45.15 99.83 -13.60
N ILE A 571 -45.40 99.84 -14.90
CA ILE A 571 -46.43 99.06 -15.56
C ILE A 571 -46.21 97.57 -15.36
N ILE A 572 -45.04 97.08 -15.51
CA ILE A 572 -44.71 95.62 -15.31
C ILE A 572 -44.85 95.26 -13.84
N LYS A 573 -44.45 96.09 -12.89
CA LYS A 573 -44.62 95.81 -11.48
C LYS A 573 -46.12 95.73 -11.09
N TRP A 574 -46.93 96.69 -11.64
CA TRP A 574 -48.41 96.71 -11.35
C TRP A 574 -49.14 95.56 -12.04
N THR A 575 -48.75 95.07 -13.21
CA THR A 575 -49.33 93.91 -13.90
C THR A 575 -48.98 92.63 -13.18
N LEU A 576 -47.72 92.48 -12.71
CA LEU A 576 -47.33 91.33 -11.94
C LEU A 576 -48.00 91.25 -10.57
N LEU A 577 -48.21 92.47 -9.90
CA LEU A 577 -48.93 92.51 -8.66
C LEU A 577 -50.41 92.14 -8.85
N LEU A 578 -51.03 92.57 -9.97
CA LEU A 578 -52.38 92.22 -10.33
C LEU A 578 -52.53 90.72 -10.62
N PHE A 579 -51.59 90.12 -11.29
CA PHE A 579 -51.55 88.68 -11.58
C PHE A 579 -51.41 87.86 -10.28
N MET A 580 -50.57 88.30 -9.36
CA MET A 580 -50.41 87.64 -8.05
C MET A 580 -51.73 87.77 -7.22
N LEU A 581 -52.41 88.93 -7.25
CA LEU A 581 -53.68 89.08 -6.56
C LEU A 581 -54.81 88.22 -7.15
N ILE A 582 -54.86 88.08 -8.51
CA ILE A 582 -55.81 87.22 -9.19
C ILE A 582 -55.54 85.73 -8.88
N SER A 583 -54.27 85.33 -8.88
CA SER A 583 -53.88 83.93 -8.55
C SER A 583 -54.22 83.61 -7.08
N LEU A 584 -54.03 84.57 -6.14
CA LEU A 584 -54.44 84.41 -4.74
C LEU A 584 -55.96 84.30 -4.59
N LEU A 585 -56.72 85.08 -5.38
CA LEU A 585 -58.17 85.04 -5.38
C LEU A 585 -58.69 83.70 -5.94
N LEU A 586 -58.10 83.21 -7.00
CA LEU A 586 -58.40 81.86 -7.58
C LEU A 586 -58.07 80.75 -6.59
N LEU A 587 -56.94 80.88 -5.88
CA LEU A 587 -56.54 79.91 -4.87
C LEU A 587 -57.47 79.86 -3.69
N THR A 588 -57.99 81.06 -3.25
CA THR A 588 -59.02 81.17 -2.16
C THR A 588 -60.37 80.62 -2.58
N LEU A 589 -60.78 80.84 -3.84
CA LEU A 589 -61.98 80.24 -4.41
C LEU A 589 -61.87 78.72 -4.57
N TRP A 590 -60.69 78.22 -4.90
CA TRP A 590 -60.45 76.80 -5.04
C TRP A 590 -60.44 76.10 -3.66
N THR A 591 -59.90 76.73 -2.62
CA THR A 591 -59.92 76.23 -1.25
C THR A 591 -61.34 76.30 -0.61
N ARG A 592 -62.20 77.23 -1.05
CA ARG A 592 -63.61 77.27 -0.61
C ARG A 592 -64.45 76.18 -1.27
N LYS A 593 -64.12 75.72 -2.46
CA LYS A 593 -64.89 74.66 -3.15
C LYS A 593 -64.56 73.25 -2.61
N LYS A 594 -63.56 73.13 -1.75
CA LYS A 594 -63.13 71.87 -1.17
C LYS A 594 -63.69 71.60 0.24
N LYS A 595 -64.53 72.55 0.79
CA LYS A 595 -65.08 72.44 2.15
C LYS A 595 -66.56 72.08 2.23
N THR A 596 -67.20 71.69 1.12
CA THR A 596 -68.60 71.22 1.11
C THR A 596 -68.69 69.95 0.29
N LEU A 597 -68.26 68.87 0.87
CA LEU A 597 -68.86 67.54 0.76
C LEU A 597 -68.06 66.61 1.68
N SER A 598 -68.50 66.63 2.92
CA SER A 598 -68.26 65.54 3.84
C SER A 598 -69.61 65.05 4.27
N SER A 599 -69.92 63.87 4.06
CA SER A 599 -70.56 62.95 4.99
C SER A 599 -71.19 61.76 4.24
N THR A 600 -70.95 60.67 4.89
CA THR A 600 -71.70 59.41 4.86
C THR A 600 -71.19 58.42 3.81
N THR A 601 -70.76 57.31 4.13
CA THR A 601 -71.06 56.21 5.02
C THR A 601 -70.02 55.07 4.74
N GLU A 602 -69.60 54.46 5.82
CA GLU A 602 -68.95 53.12 5.87
C GLU A 602 -69.91 52.01 5.33
N PRO A 603 -69.59 50.72 5.20
CA PRO A 603 -68.36 49.99 5.49
C PRO A 603 -68.05 48.84 4.51
N ASN A 604 -67.01 48.12 4.89
CA ASN A 604 -66.64 46.70 4.66
C ASN A 604 -65.60 46.36 3.59
N GLU A 605 -64.39 46.10 4.12
CA GLU A 605 -63.50 44.95 4.07
C GLU A 605 -63.55 43.98 2.86
N PRO A 606 -62.49 43.11 2.64
CA PRO A 606 -61.04 43.18 3.01
C PRO A 606 -60.08 42.74 1.89
N ALA A 607 -58.84 42.85 2.27
CA ALA A 607 -57.65 42.01 1.87
C ALA A 607 -57.09 42.19 0.48
N GLU A 608 -55.86 42.52 0.39
CA GLU A 608 -54.68 41.69 0.45
C GLU A 608 -53.38 42.49 0.48
N MET A 609 -52.53 42.05 1.39
CA MET A 609 -51.19 42.53 1.68
C MET A 609 -50.20 42.06 0.64
N ILE A 610 -49.34 42.90 0.15
CA ILE A 610 -48.02 42.52 -0.33
C ILE A 610 -46.99 43.38 0.40
N GLU A 611 -46.27 42.69 1.25
CA GLU A 611 -45.17 43.10 2.09
C GLU A 611 -43.93 43.37 1.23
N LEU A 612 -43.26 44.45 1.47
CA LEU A 612 -41.92 44.71 1.03
C LEU A 612 -41.04 44.92 2.27
N ASP A 613 -40.34 43.84 2.59
CA ASP A 613 -39.33 43.81 3.63
C ASP A 613 -38.14 44.69 3.26
N VAL A 614 -37.85 45.61 4.14
CA VAL A 614 -36.56 46.30 4.23
C VAL A 614 -35.85 45.77 5.47
N VAL A 615 -34.82 44.97 5.23
CA VAL A 615 -33.93 44.47 6.28
C VAL A 615 -32.95 45.55 6.67
N TYR A 616 -32.96 45.97 7.91
CA TYR A 616 -31.88 46.69 8.58
C TYR A 616 -31.04 45.71 9.39
N GLU A 617 -29.78 45.57 9.02
CA GLU A 617 -28.75 44.97 9.84
C GLU A 617 -28.36 45.88 10.99
N ASN A 618 -28.35 45.38 12.20
CA ASN A 618 -27.63 45.96 13.32
C ASN A 618 -26.66 44.98 13.96
N VAL A 619 -25.43 45.41 13.98
CA VAL A 619 -24.28 44.88 14.69
C VAL A 619 -24.38 45.13 16.19
N SER A 620 -24.06 44.11 17.02
CA SER A 620 -23.25 44.26 18.26
C SER A 620 -23.18 42.92 18.99
N ALA A 621 -22.03 42.37 19.04
CA ALA A 621 -21.04 42.38 20.14
C ALA A 621 -21.32 41.41 21.32
N VAL A 622 -20.34 40.46 21.45
CA VAL A 622 -19.56 40.09 22.64
C VAL A 622 -20.30 39.38 23.78
N THR A 623 -19.91 38.17 24.10
CA THR A 623 -19.12 37.71 25.25
C THR A 623 -19.28 36.20 25.52
N ALA A 624 -18.15 35.56 25.53
CA ALA A 624 -17.55 34.69 26.52
C ALA A 624 -18.36 33.64 27.30
N ALA A 625 -17.77 32.51 27.38
CA ALA A 625 -17.45 31.70 28.54
C ALA A 625 -17.96 30.25 28.52
N GLN A 626 -16.97 29.39 28.50
CA GLN A 626 -16.64 28.33 29.45
C GLN A 626 -17.44 27.02 29.44
N THR A 627 -16.59 26.03 29.36
CA THR A 627 -16.44 24.79 30.14
C THR A 627 -17.41 23.65 29.81
N GLU A 628 -16.86 22.56 29.66
CA GLU A 628 -16.36 21.40 30.35
C GLU A 628 -16.66 20.11 29.60
N ASP A 629 -15.61 19.35 29.50
CA ASP A 629 -15.40 17.93 29.83
C ASP A 629 -16.33 16.84 29.25
N THR A 630 -15.68 15.87 28.77
CA THR A 630 -15.51 14.45 29.08
C THR A 630 -15.39 13.61 27.83
N GLU A 631 -14.23 13.00 27.70
CA GLU A 631 -13.89 11.57 27.83
C GLU A 631 -14.73 10.58 27.01
N GLU A 632 -14.02 9.81 26.37
CA GLU A 632 -13.79 8.35 26.30
C GLU A 632 -13.84 7.83 24.87
N GLN A 633 -12.69 7.33 24.48
CA GLN A 633 -12.31 5.92 24.36
C GLN A 633 -12.93 5.15 23.19
N GLU A 634 -12.01 4.69 22.47
CA GLU A 634 -11.63 3.30 22.16
C GLU A 634 -12.16 2.69 20.88
N HIS A 635 -11.21 2.12 20.28
CA HIS A 635 -11.04 0.83 19.63
C HIS A 635 -11.04 0.76 18.09
N MET A 636 -9.82 0.46 17.72
CA MET A 636 -9.38 -0.72 16.93
C MET A 636 -10.09 -0.98 15.58
N LEU A 637 -9.33 -0.89 14.57
CA LEU A 637 -8.84 -2.08 13.84
C LEU A 637 -7.70 -1.67 12.89
#